data_f4ba9654839c19a92788429fdaefd9b8
#
_entry.id   f4ba9654839c19a92788429fdaefd9b8
#
_cell.length_a   1.000
_cell.length_b   1.000
_cell.length_c   1.000
_cell.angle_alpha   90.00
_cell.angle_beta   90.00
_cell.angle_gamma   90.00
#
_symmetry.space_group_name_H-M   'P 1'
#
loop_
_entity.id
_entity.type
_entity.pdbx_description
1 polymer ?
#
loop_
_entity_poly.entity_id
_entity_poly.type
_entity_poly.pdbx_seq_one_letter_code
_entity_poly.pdbx_strand_id
1 'polypeptide(L)'
;MALGVVNEQNFEREILLSELPVLVEFGAEWCGPCKLVAPELEALARELEGKARIVTVDIDRSPLLARELGVQSVPTFVVFNQGRPVGGRVGALKRAQLRELVDPFLPRAAGALKPEEVNQLLRQNRISLVDTREAAVFGRAHLPGAINMPFEEIESRLAELHMLPAQPVVYCRSGDKTKDLAAKLAEQGVPVAFIEGGVLGWEAAGLQLERPD
;
A
#
# COMPACT_ATOMS: atom_id res chain seq x y z
N MET A 1 -14.12 10.40 12.95
CA MET A 1 -13.19 11.56 12.96
C MET A 1 -13.63 12.48 11.85
N ALA A 2 -13.78 13.79 12.08
CA ALA A 2 -14.14 14.71 11.00
C ALA A 2 -12.95 14.86 10.03
N LEU A 3 -13.25 14.94 8.73
CA LEU A 3 -12.24 15.19 7.70
C LEU A 3 -11.60 16.57 7.90
N GLY A 4 -10.32 16.69 7.60
CA GLY A 4 -9.63 17.97 7.60
C GLY A 4 -10.19 18.88 6.50
N VAL A 5 -10.44 20.15 6.81
CA VAL A 5 -10.87 21.14 5.82
C VAL A 5 -9.67 21.96 5.40
N VAL A 6 -9.46 22.02 4.10
CA VAL A 6 -8.36 22.77 3.48
C VAL A 6 -8.91 23.95 2.68
N ASN A 7 -8.21 25.05 2.71
CA ASN A 7 -8.50 26.29 2.00
C ASN A 7 -7.22 26.93 1.48
N GLU A 8 -7.34 28.08 0.81
CA GLU A 8 -6.20 28.79 0.21
C GLU A 8 -5.08 29.15 1.21
N GLN A 9 -5.43 29.36 2.49
CA GLN A 9 -4.47 29.79 3.52
C GLN A 9 -3.64 28.65 4.09
N ASN A 10 -4.19 27.42 4.09
CA ASN A 10 -3.51 26.26 4.68
C ASN A 10 -3.12 25.19 3.66
N PHE A 11 -3.42 25.37 2.37
CA PHE A 11 -3.17 24.40 1.30
C PHE A 11 -1.69 24.01 1.23
N GLU A 12 -0.78 24.97 1.26
CA GLU A 12 0.65 24.70 1.22
C GLU A 12 1.08 23.78 2.37
N ARG A 13 0.71 24.11 3.59
CA ARG A 13 1.08 23.34 4.79
C ARG A 13 0.42 21.96 4.80
N GLU A 14 -0.88 21.90 4.48
CA GLU A 14 -1.67 20.68 4.64
C GLU A 14 -1.48 19.70 3.47
N ILE A 15 -1.13 20.19 2.27
CA ILE A 15 -1.04 19.41 1.04
C ILE A 15 0.39 19.36 0.51
N LEU A 16 0.99 20.54 0.20
CA LEU A 16 2.27 20.55 -0.51
C LEU A 16 3.44 20.09 0.37
N LEU A 17 3.40 20.41 1.67
CA LEU A 17 4.42 20.01 2.65
C LEU A 17 4.08 18.72 3.40
N SER A 18 3.02 18.00 2.99
CA SER A 18 2.66 16.73 3.63
C SER A 18 3.66 15.64 3.29
N GLU A 19 4.18 14.96 4.31
CA GLU A 19 5.02 13.76 4.15
C GLU A 19 4.22 12.52 3.72
N LEU A 20 2.91 12.51 4.00
CA LEU A 20 2.00 11.45 3.59
C LEU A 20 1.25 11.83 2.31
N PRO A 21 0.85 10.86 1.49
CA PRO A 21 -0.05 11.13 0.38
C PRO A 21 -1.37 11.72 0.88
N VAL A 22 -1.92 12.67 0.14
CA VAL A 22 -3.15 13.37 0.49
C VAL A 22 -4.19 13.18 -0.60
N LEU A 23 -5.35 12.62 -0.24
CA LEU A 23 -6.52 12.62 -1.10
C LEU A 23 -7.37 13.85 -0.77
N VAL A 24 -7.56 14.71 -1.75
CA VAL A 24 -8.35 15.93 -1.64
C VAL A 24 -9.67 15.75 -2.38
N GLU A 25 -10.79 15.93 -1.69
CA GLU A 25 -12.10 16.11 -2.31
C GLU A 25 -12.37 17.58 -2.53
N PHE A 26 -12.64 17.98 -3.74
CA PHE A 26 -13.23 19.27 -4.09
C PHE A 26 -14.73 19.11 -4.15
N GLY A 27 -15.42 19.79 -3.26
CA GLY A 27 -16.87 19.72 -3.08
C GLY A 27 -17.50 21.08 -2.84
N ALA A 28 -18.81 21.11 -2.55
CA ALA A 28 -19.56 22.31 -2.18
C ALA A 28 -20.74 21.93 -1.28
N GLU A 29 -21.24 22.86 -0.47
CA GLU A 29 -22.39 22.64 0.41
C GLU A 29 -23.68 22.24 -0.32
N TRP A 30 -23.88 22.75 -1.53
CA TRP A 30 -25.02 22.45 -2.40
C TRP A 30 -24.88 21.14 -3.18
N CYS A 31 -23.69 20.49 -3.16
CA CYS A 31 -23.42 19.30 -3.93
C CYS A 31 -24.06 18.05 -3.29
N GLY A 32 -25.16 17.57 -3.84
CA GLY A 32 -25.82 16.34 -3.39
C GLY A 32 -24.93 15.10 -3.47
N PRO A 33 -24.24 14.84 -4.60
CA PRO A 33 -23.31 13.72 -4.72
C PRO A 33 -22.15 13.75 -3.71
N CYS A 34 -21.63 14.92 -3.33
CA CYS A 34 -20.58 15.06 -2.31
C CYS A 34 -21.06 14.54 -0.95
N LYS A 35 -22.33 14.84 -0.58
CA LYS A 35 -22.94 14.35 0.67
C LYS A 35 -23.04 12.81 0.70
N LEU A 36 -23.20 12.17 -0.44
CA LEU A 36 -23.22 10.69 -0.54
C LEU A 36 -21.82 10.08 -0.40
N VAL A 37 -20.78 10.80 -0.79
CA VAL A 37 -19.38 10.33 -0.70
C VAL A 37 -18.76 10.62 0.67
N ALA A 38 -19.24 11.62 1.41
CA ALA A 38 -18.68 12.00 2.71
C ALA A 38 -18.49 10.81 3.68
N PRO A 39 -19.46 9.91 3.90
CA PRO A 39 -19.25 8.74 4.78
C PRO A 39 -18.21 7.76 4.25
N GLU A 40 -18.03 7.64 2.93
CA GLU A 40 -16.99 6.79 2.32
C GLU A 40 -15.60 7.38 2.56
N LEU A 41 -15.45 8.71 2.47
CA LEU A 41 -14.21 9.43 2.78
C LEU A 41 -13.85 9.32 4.26
N GLU A 42 -14.81 9.46 5.16
CA GLU A 42 -14.58 9.28 6.60
C GLU A 42 -14.16 7.84 6.93
N ALA A 43 -14.78 6.85 6.28
CA ALA A 43 -14.40 5.45 6.47
C ALA A 43 -12.97 5.19 5.95
N LEU A 44 -12.63 5.75 4.79
CA LEU A 44 -11.28 5.65 4.22
C LEU A 44 -10.25 6.37 5.09
N ALA A 45 -10.58 7.53 5.66
CA ALA A 45 -9.68 8.27 6.55
C ALA A 45 -9.34 7.46 7.82
N ARG A 46 -10.31 6.76 8.39
CA ARG A 46 -10.06 5.85 9.52
C ARG A 46 -9.20 4.65 9.12
N GLU A 47 -9.46 4.08 7.95
CA GLU A 47 -8.72 2.92 7.44
C GLU A 47 -7.25 3.24 7.14
N LEU A 48 -6.99 4.46 6.65
CA LEU A 48 -5.66 4.93 6.24
C LEU A 48 -4.98 5.85 7.26
N GLU A 49 -5.46 5.87 8.51
CA GLU A 49 -4.85 6.66 9.57
C GLU A 49 -3.33 6.38 9.69
N GLY A 50 -2.52 7.44 9.70
CA GLY A 50 -1.06 7.35 9.73
C GLY A 50 -0.40 6.91 8.40
N LYS A 51 -1.18 6.60 7.35
CA LYS A 51 -0.66 6.19 6.03
C LYS A 51 -1.00 7.15 4.91
N ALA A 52 -2.14 7.84 5.01
CA ALA A 52 -2.57 8.88 4.08
C ALA A 52 -3.44 9.89 4.82
N ARG A 53 -3.57 11.07 4.26
CA ARG A 53 -4.48 12.10 4.74
C ARG A 53 -5.63 12.24 3.76
N ILE A 54 -6.85 12.36 4.30
CA ILE A 54 -8.07 12.57 3.50
C ILE A 54 -8.64 13.91 3.95
N VAL A 55 -8.80 14.83 3.01
CA VAL A 55 -9.22 16.20 3.30
C VAL A 55 -10.24 16.68 2.28
N THR A 56 -10.96 17.75 2.62
CA THR A 56 -11.95 18.37 1.75
C THR A 56 -11.63 19.83 1.49
N VAL A 57 -11.96 20.32 0.30
CA VAL A 57 -11.90 21.72 -0.13
C VAL A 57 -13.27 22.13 -0.62
N ASP A 58 -13.82 23.19 -0.04
CA ASP A 58 -15.04 23.83 -0.54
C ASP A 58 -14.67 24.81 -1.67
N ILE A 59 -15.17 24.54 -2.88
CA ILE A 59 -14.83 25.34 -4.08
C ILE A 59 -15.42 26.75 -4.03
N ASP A 60 -16.51 26.96 -3.30
CA ASP A 60 -17.13 28.30 -3.15
C ASP A 60 -16.31 29.18 -2.18
N ARG A 61 -15.64 28.53 -1.19
CA ARG A 61 -14.77 29.21 -0.22
C ARG A 61 -13.30 29.26 -0.67
N SER A 62 -12.93 28.48 -1.67
CA SER A 62 -11.56 28.39 -2.20
C SER A 62 -11.54 28.36 -3.74
N PRO A 63 -12.10 29.40 -4.41
CA PRO A 63 -12.27 29.42 -5.85
C PRO A 63 -10.94 29.48 -6.60
N LEU A 64 -9.87 30.04 -6.01
CA LEU A 64 -8.56 30.07 -6.63
C LEU A 64 -7.96 28.68 -6.72
N LEU A 65 -8.04 27.87 -5.66
CA LEU A 65 -7.58 26.49 -5.69
C LEU A 65 -8.31 25.65 -6.73
N ALA A 66 -9.64 25.78 -6.79
CA ALA A 66 -10.46 25.07 -7.77
C ALA A 66 -10.02 25.42 -9.22
N ARG A 67 -9.78 26.71 -9.49
CA ARG A 67 -9.34 27.19 -10.80
C ARG A 67 -7.93 26.70 -11.14
N GLU A 68 -6.97 26.83 -10.23
CA GLU A 68 -5.58 26.45 -10.47
C GLU A 68 -5.41 24.93 -10.71
N LEU A 69 -6.23 24.12 -10.04
CA LEU A 69 -6.23 22.68 -10.20
C LEU A 69 -7.20 22.18 -11.28
N GLY A 70 -7.83 23.10 -12.02
CA GLY A 70 -8.69 22.77 -13.15
C GLY A 70 -9.97 22.05 -12.78
N VAL A 71 -10.49 22.25 -11.55
CA VAL A 71 -11.74 21.64 -11.09
C VAL A 71 -12.92 22.28 -11.79
N GLN A 72 -13.59 21.52 -12.66
CA GLN A 72 -14.76 21.99 -13.45
C GLN A 72 -16.09 21.46 -12.93
N SER A 73 -16.08 20.46 -12.07
CA SER A 73 -17.29 19.83 -11.51
C SER A 73 -17.01 19.23 -10.15
N VAL A 74 -18.06 18.98 -9.35
CA VAL A 74 -17.97 18.39 -8.02
C VAL A 74 -18.84 17.15 -7.90
N PRO A 75 -18.42 16.12 -7.15
CA PRO A 75 -17.13 16.03 -6.50
C PRO A 75 -15.99 15.73 -7.49
N THR A 76 -14.83 16.31 -7.27
CA THR A 76 -13.58 15.97 -7.94
C THR A 76 -12.56 15.57 -6.91
N PHE A 77 -11.86 14.48 -7.15
CA PHE A 77 -10.82 13.95 -6.28
C PHE A 77 -9.45 14.14 -6.93
N VAL A 78 -8.48 14.63 -6.15
CA VAL A 78 -7.08 14.75 -6.58
C VAL A 78 -6.19 14.14 -5.50
N VAL A 79 -5.26 13.28 -5.91
CA VAL A 79 -4.23 12.74 -5.02
C VAL A 79 -2.97 13.56 -5.19
N PHE A 80 -2.44 14.03 -4.06
CA PHE A 80 -1.13 14.64 -3.97
C PHE A 80 -0.15 13.68 -3.30
N ASN A 81 1.04 13.60 -3.85
CA ASN A 81 2.15 12.87 -3.26
C ASN A 81 3.42 13.70 -3.39
N GLN A 82 4.12 13.91 -2.27
CA GLN A 82 5.32 14.77 -2.21
C GLN A 82 5.08 16.17 -2.82
N GLY A 83 3.95 16.78 -2.47
CA GLY A 83 3.57 18.12 -2.92
C GLY A 83 3.12 18.24 -4.38
N ARG A 84 2.96 17.14 -5.10
CA ARG A 84 2.57 17.15 -6.53
C ARG A 84 1.27 16.40 -6.76
N PRO A 85 0.39 16.89 -7.61
CA PRO A 85 -0.78 16.13 -8.04
C PRO A 85 -0.31 14.94 -8.91
N VAL A 86 -0.72 13.72 -8.51
CA VAL A 86 -0.26 12.46 -9.15
C VAL A 86 -1.39 11.66 -9.77
N GLY A 87 -2.64 12.06 -9.55
CA GLY A 87 -3.81 11.43 -10.13
C GLY A 87 -5.09 12.06 -9.62
N GLY A 88 -6.20 11.74 -10.27
CA GLY A 88 -7.51 12.24 -9.86
C GLY A 88 -8.66 11.59 -10.61
N ARG A 89 -9.87 11.80 -10.12
CA ARG A 89 -11.10 11.30 -10.73
C ARG A 89 -12.27 12.22 -10.41
N VAL A 90 -13.20 12.35 -11.34
CA VAL A 90 -14.41 13.17 -11.22
C VAL A 90 -15.61 12.28 -10.96
N GLY A 91 -16.58 12.76 -10.17
CA GLY A 91 -17.83 12.09 -9.87
C GLY A 91 -17.85 11.33 -8.55
N ALA A 92 -19.05 10.90 -8.11
CA ALA A 92 -19.20 10.18 -6.86
C ALA A 92 -18.52 8.79 -6.93
N LEU A 93 -17.64 8.52 -6.00
CA LEU A 93 -16.86 7.28 -5.91
C LEU A 93 -17.22 6.51 -4.62
N LYS A 94 -17.19 5.19 -4.71
CA LYS A 94 -17.25 4.30 -3.54
C LYS A 94 -15.86 4.18 -2.90
N ARG A 95 -15.81 3.78 -1.62
CA ARG A 95 -14.57 3.64 -0.85
C ARG A 95 -13.48 2.83 -1.57
N ALA A 96 -13.85 1.70 -2.20
CA ALA A 96 -12.89 0.90 -2.94
C ALA A 96 -12.20 1.67 -4.09
N GLN A 97 -12.96 2.48 -4.83
CA GLN A 97 -12.44 3.30 -5.92
C GLN A 97 -11.58 4.47 -5.41
N LEU A 98 -11.97 5.08 -4.27
CA LEU A 98 -11.16 6.10 -3.58
C LEU A 98 -9.85 5.50 -3.08
N ARG A 99 -9.91 4.28 -2.54
CA ARG A 99 -8.76 3.51 -2.09
C ARG A 99 -7.77 3.26 -3.24
N GLU A 100 -8.26 2.78 -4.39
CA GLU A 100 -7.45 2.55 -5.59
C GLU A 100 -6.65 3.78 -6.05
N LEU A 101 -7.18 4.99 -5.84
CA LEU A 101 -6.48 6.23 -6.18
C LEU A 101 -5.26 6.48 -5.27
N VAL A 102 -5.34 6.11 -4.01
CA VAL A 102 -4.32 6.41 -2.99
C VAL A 102 -3.31 5.27 -2.84
N ASP A 103 -3.74 4.01 -3.02
CA ASP A 103 -2.94 2.81 -2.81
C ASP A 103 -1.53 2.83 -3.45
N PRO A 104 -1.33 3.34 -4.68
CA PRO A 104 0.00 3.38 -5.29
C PRO A 104 1.02 4.24 -4.53
N PHE A 105 0.53 5.17 -3.71
CA PHE A 105 1.34 6.18 -3.02
C PHE A 105 1.47 5.94 -1.52
N LEU A 106 0.75 4.95 -0.97
CA LEU A 106 0.81 4.63 0.46
C LEU A 106 2.24 4.25 0.88
N PRO A 107 2.69 4.70 2.07
CA PRO A 107 3.95 4.24 2.63
C PRO A 107 3.96 2.72 2.76
N ARG A 108 4.96 2.08 2.21
CA ARG A 108 5.20 0.64 2.36
C ARG A 108 6.22 0.40 3.47
N ALA A 109 6.08 -0.72 4.17
CA ALA A 109 7.13 -1.16 5.08
C ALA A 109 8.43 -1.39 4.29
N ALA A 110 9.56 -1.08 4.90
CA ALA A 110 10.85 -1.33 4.28
C ALA A 110 10.98 -2.82 3.88
N GLY A 111 11.38 -3.07 2.64
CA GLY A 111 11.48 -4.43 2.11
C GLY A 111 10.15 -5.07 1.67
N ALA A 112 9.01 -4.38 1.77
CA ALA A 112 7.73 -4.90 1.29
C ALA A 112 7.66 -4.94 -0.24
N LEU A 113 7.32 -6.09 -0.81
CA LEU A 113 7.12 -6.30 -2.24
C LEU A 113 5.68 -6.79 -2.50
N LYS A 114 5.04 -6.26 -3.54
CA LYS A 114 3.76 -6.80 -4.00
C LYS A 114 3.94 -8.16 -4.68
N PRO A 115 2.94 -9.05 -4.66
CA PRO A 115 3.00 -10.34 -5.34
C PRO A 115 3.41 -10.27 -6.81
N GLU A 116 2.92 -9.26 -7.55
CA GLU A 116 3.23 -9.07 -8.97
C GLU A 116 4.71 -8.67 -9.17
N GLU A 117 5.24 -7.80 -8.28
CA GLU A 117 6.66 -7.42 -8.29
C GLU A 117 7.56 -8.63 -8.01
N VAL A 118 7.17 -9.44 -7.01
CA VAL A 118 7.87 -10.69 -6.67
C VAL A 118 7.86 -11.66 -7.85
N ASN A 119 6.71 -11.87 -8.50
CA ASN A 119 6.60 -12.75 -9.67
C ASN A 119 7.50 -12.29 -10.84
N GLN A 120 7.58 -10.97 -11.06
CA GLN A 120 8.48 -10.40 -12.07
C GLN A 120 9.96 -10.63 -11.73
N LEU A 121 10.37 -10.36 -10.49
CA LEU A 121 11.74 -10.55 -10.01
C LEU A 121 12.15 -12.03 -10.01
N LEU A 122 11.22 -12.92 -9.66
CA LEU A 122 11.43 -14.38 -9.69
C LEU A 122 11.74 -14.86 -11.10
N ARG A 123 10.95 -14.43 -12.10
CA ARG A 123 11.19 -14.75 -13.52
C ARG A 123 12.53 -14.25 -14.04
N GLN A 124 13.10 -13.23 -13.41
CA GLN A 124 14.42 -12.67 -13.74
C GLN A 124 15.55 -13.30 -12.92
N ASN A 125 15.28 -14.29 -12.07
CA ASN A 125 16.22 -14.90 -11.12
C ASN A 125 16.93 -13.88 -10.20
N ARG A 126 16.24 -12.78 -9.85
CA ARG A 126 16.80 -11.71 -9.01
C ARG A 126 16.53 -11.89 -7.53
N ILE A 127 15.66 -12.81 -7.17
CA ILE A 127 15.27 -13.11 -5.80
C ILE A 127 15.25 -14.61 -5.55
N SER A 128 15.40 -14.98 -4.29
CA SER A 128 15.21 -16.34 -3.76
C SER A 128 14.05 -16.33 -2.77
N LEU A 129 13.02 -17.14 -3.02
CA LEU A 129 11.84 -17.19 -2.15
C LEU A 129 12.07 -18.11 -0.96
N VAL A 130 11.70 -17.66 0.23
CA VAL A 130 11.83 -18.40 1.49
C VAL A 130 10.45 -18.48 2.17
N ASP A 131 9.88 -19.67 2.21
CA ASP A 131 8.62 -19.95 2.92
C ASP A 131 8.90 -20.17 4.40
N THR A 132 8.36 -19.31 5.24
CA THR A 132 8.55 -19.37 6.69
C THR A 132 7.47 -20.17 7.41
N ARG A 133 6.57 -20.84 6.68
CA ARG A 133 5.55 -21.70 7.25
C ARG A 133 6.15 -23.07 7.64
N GLU A 134 5.41 -23.82 8.41
CA GLU A 134 5.77 -25.18 8.80
C GLU A 134 5.98 -26.09 7.57
N ALA A 135 6.91 -27.01 7.65
CA ALA A 135 7.27 -27.92 6.55
C ALA A 135 6.08 -28.72 6.00
N ALA A 136 5.15 -29.14 6.86
CA ALA A 136 3.92 -29.83 6.45
C ALA A 136 2.97 -28.95 5.61
N VAL A 137 2.98 -27.63 5.82
CA VAL A 137 2.19 -26.67 5.03
C VAL A 137 2.87 -26.37 3.72
N PHE A 138 4.20 -26.18 3.75
CA PHE A 138 5.03 -26.00 2.57
C PHE A 138 4.91 -27.19 1.60
N GLY A 139 4.99 -28.42 2.11
CA GLY A 139 4.88 -29.64 1.31
C GLY A 139 3.55 -29.84 0.59
N ARG A 140 2.49 -29.13 1.01
CA ARG A 140 1.17 -29.20 0.33
C ARG A 140 1.05 -28.21 -0.82
N ALA A 141 1.53 -26.99 -0.61
CA ALA A 141 1.52 -25.94 -1.60
C ALA A 141 2.43 -24.78 -1.17
N HIS A 142 3.25 -24.28 -2.09
CA HIS A 142 4.16 -23.16 -1.86
C HIS A 142 4.30 -22.29 -3.12
N LEU A 143 4.96 -21.17 -3.02
CA LEU A 143 5.26 -20.32 -4.18
C LEU A 143 6.34 -21.01 -5.04
N PRO A 144 6.28 -20.86 -6.39
CA PRO A 144 7.19 -21.54 -7.31
C PRO A 144 8.66 -21.32 -6.97
N GLY A 145 9.41 -22.41 -6.88
CA GLY A 145 10.84 -22.38 -6.60
C GLY A 145 11.25 -21.93 -5.20
N ALA A 146 10.31 -21.85 -4.26
CA ALA A 146 10.60 -21.48 -2.89
C ALA A 146 11.31 -22.60 -2.13
N ILE A 147 12.20 -22.22 -1.22
CA ILE A 147 12.77 -23.11 -0.20
C ILE A 147 11.98 -22.96 1.11
N ASN A 148 11.99 -24.01 1.94
CA ASN A 148 11.35 -23.95 3.25
C ASN A 148 12.38 -23.66 4.35
N MET A 149 12.08 -22.64 5.13
CA MET A 149 12.82 -22.29 6.35
C MET A 149 11.82 -21.81 7.39
N PRO A 150 11.30 -22.72 8.23
CA PRO A 150 10.31 -22.37 9.25
C PRO A 150 10.71 -21.17 10.09
N PHE A 151 9.72 -20.36 10.48
CA PHE A 151 9.94 -19.09 11.18
C PHE A 151 10.87 -19.24 12.40
N GLU A 152 10.70 -20.31 13.16
CA GLU A 152 11.47 -20.60 14.36
C GLU A 152 12.95 -20.96 14.08
N GLU A 153 13.26 -21.36 12.86
CA GLU A 153 14.61 -21.75 12.44
C GLU A 153 15.41 -20.61 11.81
N ILE A 154 14.76 -19.54 11.34
CA ILE A 154 15.41 -18.49 10.55
C ILE A 154 16.60 -17.88 11.27
N GLU A 155 16.47 -17.54 12.56
CA GLU A 155 17.54 -16.91 13.32
C GLU A 155 18.78 -17.82 13.49
N SER A 156 18.58 -19.12 13.57
CA SER A 156 19.68 -20.09 13.62
C SER A 156 20.30 -20.41 12.26
N ARG A 157 19.58 -20.06 11.18
CA ARG A 157 19.96 -20.36 9.77
C ARG A 157 20.28 -19.12 8.96
N LEU A 158 20.64 -18.01 9.60
CA LEU A 158 20.97 -16.75 8.90
C LEU A 158 22.10 -16.90 7.87
N ALA A 159 23.09 -17.77 8.15
CA ALA A 159 24.14 -18.06 7.20
C ALA A 159 23.62 -18.64 5.88
N GLU A 160 22.57 -19.48 5.94
CA GLU A 160 21.95 -20.05 4.75
C GLU A 160 21.23 -18.97 3.93
N LEU A 161 20.54 -18.00 4.61
CA LEU A 161 19.94 -16.87 3.93
C LEU A 161 20.95 -16.03 3.16
N HIS A 162 22.15 -15.81 3.73
CA HIS A 162 23.22 -15.08 3.08
C HIS A 162 23.85 -15.85 1.90
N MET A 163 23.79 -17.17 1.92
CA MET A 163 24.34 -18.02 0.84
C MET A 163 23.37 -18.24 -0.32
N LEU A 164 22.14 -17.70 -0.24
CA LEU A 164 21.20 -17.83 -1.34
C LEU A 164 21.72 -17.11 -2.59
N PRO A 165 21.44 -17.65 -3.79
CA PRO A 165 21.99 -17.14 -5.05
C PRO A 165 21.50 -15.74 -5.42
N ALA A 166 20.41 -15.29 -4.82
CA ALA A 166 19.80 -13.98 -5.06
C ALA A 166 19.21 -13.43 -3.77
N GLN A 167 18.74 -12.17 -3.81
CA GLN A 167 18.19 -11.49 -2.63
C GLN A 167 17.05 -12.30 -2.00
N PRO A 168 17.11 -12.59 -0.69
CA PRO A 168 16.08 -13.36 -0.02
C PRO A 168 14.78 -12.54 0.12
N VAL A 169 13.66 -13.18 -0.21
CA VAL A 169 12.31 -12.66 -0.02
C VAL A 169 11.53 -13.67 0.80
N VAL A 170 11.24 -13.31 2.04
CA VAL A 170 10.52 -14.18 2.98
C VAL A 170 9.02 -14.03 2.84
N TYR A 171 8.26 -15.10 3.04
CA TYR A 171 6.82 -15.02 3.08
C TYR A 171 6.21 -16.00 4.09
N CYS A 172 5.05 -15.64 4.63
CA CYS A 172 4.20 -16.50 5.43
C CYS A 172 2.79 -16.53 4.83
N ARG A 173 1.79 -16.95 5.60
CA ARG A 173 0.40 -17.02 5.08
C ARG A 173 -0.18 -15.64 4.72
N SER A 174 -0.14 -14.67 5.64
CA SER A 174 -0.77 -13.33 5.50
C SER A 174 0.24 -12.18 5.30
N GLY A 175 1.54 -12.44 5.44
CA GLY A 175 2.58 -11.40 5.37
C GLY A 175 2.92 -10.74 6.71
N ASP A 176 2.07 -10.83 7.74
CA ASP A 176 2.26 -10.10 9.00
C ASP A 176 3.52 -10.53 9.75
N LYS A 177 3.67 -11.84 10.02
CA LYS A 177 4.86 -12.38 10.71
C LYS A 177 6.16 -12.08 9.98
N THR A 178 6.15 -12.11 8.64
CA THR A 178 7.35 -11.85 7.83
C THR A 178 7.68 -10.38 7.72
N LYS A 179 6.71 -9.48 7.86
CA LYS A 179 6.94 -8.04 8.02
C LYS A 179 7.74 -7.76 9.29
N ASP A 180 7.29 -8.32 10.43
CA ASP A 180 7.96 -8.12 11.72
C ASP A 180 9.35 -8.79 11.73
N LEU A 181 9.48 -9.96 11.11
CA LEU A 181 10.76 -10.64 10.91
C LEU A 181 11.73 -9.79 10.08
N ALA A 182 11.27 -9.24 8.96
CA ALA A 182 12.12 -8.40 8.10
C ALA A 182 12.63 -7.16 8.83
N ALA A 183 11.78 -6.51 9.63
CA ALA A 183 12.18 -5.37 10.47
C ALA A 183 13.27 -5.78 11.48
N LYS A 184 13.06 -6.90 12.21
CA LYS A 184 14.01 -7.43 13.19
C LYS A 184 15.36 -7.80 12.55
N LEU A 185 15.34 -8.48 11.41
CA LEU A 185 16.56 -8.87 10.70
C LEU A 185 17.32 -7.66 10.15
N ALA A 186 16.62 -6.62 9.70
CA ALA A 186 17.24 -5.38 9.25
C ALA A 186 18.00 -4.67 10.38
N GLU A 187 17.45 -4.66 11.61
CA GLU A 187 18.14 -4.13 12.82
C GLU A 187 19.42 -4.92 13.14
N GLN A 188 19.49 -6.20 12.78
CA GLN A 188 20.63 -7.08 12.94
C GLN A 188 21.63 -7.00 11.77
N GLY A 189 21.40 -6.10 10.80
CA GLY A 189 22.24 -5.96 9.61
C GLY A 189 22.01 -7.00 8.51
N VAL A 190 20.91 -7.74 8.57
CA VAL A 190 20.51 -8.76 7.59
C VAL A 190 19.22 -8.32 6.88
N PRO A 191 19.26 -7.35 5.96
CA PRO A 191 18.06 -6.88 5.30
C PRO A 191 17.48 -7.96 4.38
N VAL A 192 16.23 -8.35 4.64
CA VAL A 192 15.45 -9.26 3.78
C VAL A 192 14.19 -8.53 3.30
N ALA A 193 13.73 -8.84 2.10
CA ALA A 193 12.43 -8.41 1.63
C ALA A 193 11.33 -9.40 2.05
N PHE A 194 10.06 -8.96 2.01
CA PHE A 194 8.93 -9.83 2.29
C PHE A 194 7.75 -9.56 1.34
N ILE A 195 6.86 -10.55 1.21
CA ILE A 195 5.69 -10.45 0.33
C ILE A 195 4.51 -9.85 1.11
N GLU A 196 3.97 -8.73 0.63
CA GLU A 196 2.72 -8.15 1.14
C GLU A 196 1.56 -9.14 0.95
N GLY A 197 0.81 -9.39 2.03
CA GLY A 197 -0.28 -10.36 2.02
C GLY A 197 0.16 -11.82 1.97
N GLY A 198 1.47 -12.12 1.86
CA GLY A 198 1.99 -13.47 1.86
C GLY A 198 1.38 -14.37 0.79
N VAL A 199 1.09 -15.64 1.14
CA VAL A 199 0.42 -16.59 0.22
C VAL A 199 -0.97 -16.12 -0.17
N LEU A 200 -1.73 -15.54 0.77
CA LEU A 200 -3.08 -15.03 0.48
C LEU A 200 -3.05 -13.87 -0.54
N GLY A 201 -2.08 -12.97 -0.41
CA GLY A 201 -1.86 -11.89 -1.39
C GLY A 201 -1.46 -12.43 -2.76
N TRP A 202 -0.62 -13.47 -2.80
CA TRP A 202 -0.20 -14.14 -4.02
C TRP A 202 -1.40 -14.75 -4.78
N GLU A 203 -2.25 -15.50 -4.07
CA GLU A 203 -3.47 -16.09 -4.65
C GLU A 203 -4.48 -15.02 -5.08
N ALA A 204 -4.63 -13.94 -4.30
CA ALA A 204 -5.52 -12.82 -4.63
C ALA A 204 -5.07 -12.07 -5.90
N ALA A 205 -3.76 -12.06 -6.19
CA ALA A 205 -3.19 -11.54 -7.44
C ALA A 205 -3.36 -12.51 -8.63
N GLY A 206 -4.05 -13.64 -8.45
CA GLY A 206 -4.29 -14.64 -9.50
C GLY A 206 -3.05 -15.48 -9.85
N LEU A 207 -2.03 -15.49 -9.00
CA LEU A 207 -0.79 -16.22 -9.21
C LEU A 207 -0.91 -17.65 -8.66
N GLN A 208 -0.31 -18.61 -9.36
CA GLN A 208 -0.43 -20.02 -9.02
C GLN A 208 0.61 -20.45 -7.98
N LEU A 209 0.21 -21.41 -7.14
CA LEU A 209 1.08 -22.12 -6.23
C LEU A 209 1.62 -23.40 -6.90
N GLU A 210 2.83 -23.77 -6.54
CA GLU A 210 3.40 -25.09 -6.80
C GLU A 210 2.84 -26.07 -5.77
N ARG A 211 2.41 -27.24 -6.26
CA ARG A 211 1.88 -28.33 -5.43
C ARG A 211 2.69 -29.57 -5.79
N PRO A 212 3.61 -29.98 -4.93
CA PRO A 212 4.32 -31.25 -5.13
C PRO A 212 3.33 -32.41 -5.13
N ASP A 213 3.56 -33.40 -6.01
CA ASP A 213 2.77 -34.64 -6.12
C ASP A 213 2.93 -35.53 -4.87
#